data_0b067588d5dc7f499f8dd349f8747872
#
_entry.id   0b067588d5dc7f499f8dd349f8747872
#
_cell.length_a   1.000
_cell.length_b   1.000
_cell.length_c   1.000
_cell.angle_alpha   90.00
_cell.angle_beta   90.00
_cell.angle_gamma   90.00
#
_symmetry.space_group_name_H-M   'P 1'
#
loop_
_entity.id
_entity.type
_entity.pdbx_description
1 polymer ?
#
loop_
_entity_poly.entity_id
_entity_poly.type
_entity_poly.pdbx_seq_one_letter_code
_entity_poly.pdbx_strand_id
1 'polypeptide(L)'
;MLGSKVLAHPGRGGLATLFRFAEEWRCECAQTYITLSRRWNVPDLSHEEILDFKSAWLKSQVGQVIAHVPLLVNLASPVDDIWQKSKDRLSIELSRANKLGIQFLVLHLGYHRSLEKEPGIERIIGALKNVLDNADDSNAMILSETTAGQGTAVGSRFEEIA
;
A
#
# COMPACT_ATOMS: atom_id res chain seq x y z
N MET A 1 -12.03 14.76 11.31
CA MET A 1 -10.64 14.55 10.82
C MET A 1 -10.62 14.89 9.34
N LEU A 2 -9.84 15.90 8.97
CA LEU A 2 -9.66 16.32 7.56
C LEU A 2 -8.35 15.73 7.05
N GLY A 3 -8.40 15.01 5.94
CA GLY A 3 -7.24 14.35 5.37
C GLY A 3 -7.10 14.56 3.87
N SER A 4 -5.91 14.38 3.35
CA SER A 4 -5.61 14.43 1.93
C SER A 4 -4.65 13.32 1.52
N LYS A 5 -4.73 12.90 0.26
CA LYS A 5 -3.73 12.07 -0.35
C LYS A 5 -2.55 12.95 -0.76
N VAL A 6 -1.47 12.87 -0.01
CA VAL A 6 -0.25 13.61 -0.27
C VAL A 6 0.73 12.70 -1.01
N LEU A 7 1.14 13.09 -2.21
CA LEU A 7 2.17 12.38 -2.95
C LEU A 7 3.56 12.84 -2.46
N ALA A 8 4.04 12.25 -1.38
CA ALA A 8 5.45 12.34 -1.02
C ALA A 8 6.26 11.49 -2.01
N HIS A 9 7.23 12.11 -2.68
CA HIS A 9 8.13 11.39 -3.57
C HIS A 9 9.38 10.96 -2.81
N PRO A 10 9.67 9.64 -2.71
CA PRO A 10 10.92 9.14 -2.12
C PRO A 10 12.19 9.69 -2.78
N GLY A 11 12.08 10.32 -3.95
CA GLY A 11 13.22 10.81 -4.73
C GLY A 11 13.51 12.32 -4.65
N ARG A 12 12.64 13.13 -4.04
CA ARG A 12 12.86 14.60 -3.86
C ARG A 12 12.54 15.00 -2.43
N GLY A 13 13.53 14.90 -1.54
CA GLY A 13 13.38 15.27 -0.13
C GLY A 13 12.84 14.16 0.78
N GLY A 14 12.73 12.91 0.26
CA GLY A 14 12.36 11.76 1.07
C GLY A 14 10.89 11.72 1.50
N LEU A 15 10.52 10.63 2.18
CA LEU A 15 9.15 10.40 2.67
C LEU A 15 8.73 11.44 3.75
N ALA A 16 9.68 11.99 4.50
CA ALA A 16 9.42 12.98 5.54
C ALA A 16 8.81 14.29 5.01
N THR A 17 8.95 14.59 3.70
CA THR A 17 8.30 15.76 3.08
C THR A 17 6.78 15.72 3.12
N LEU A 18 6.20 14.54 3.32
CA LEU A 18 4.77 14.34 3.55
C LEU A 18 4.24 15.29 4.61
N PHE A 19 4.92 15.39 5.75
CA PHE A 19 4.45 16.13 6.91
C PHE A 19 4.44 17.64 6.65
N ARG A 20 5.43 18.14 5.93
CA ARG A 20 5.45 19.56 5.52
C ARG A 20 4.24 19.92 4.65
N PHE A 21 3.90 19.10 3.66
CA PHE A 21 2.71 19.33 2.82
C PHE A 21 1.42 19.17 3.60
N ALA A 22 1.33 18.15 4.47
CA ALA A 22 0.16 17.95 5.30
C ALA A 22 -0.10 19.13 6.25
N GLU A 23 0.94 19.71 6.81
CA GLU A 23 0.85 20.91 7.65
C GLU A 23 0.44 22.15 6.85
N GLU A 24 1.06 22.37 5.68
CA GLU A 24 0.71 23.47 4.76
C GLU A 24 -0.79 23.42 4.40
N TRP A 25 -1.33 22.23 4.21
CA TRP A 25 -2.74 22.01 3.86
C TRP A 25 -3.65 21.81 5.09
N ARG A 26 -3.10 21.93 6.29
CA ARG A 26 -3.81 21.71 7.57
C ARG A 26 -4.52 20.36 7.65
N CYS A 27 -3.86 19.32 7.18
CA CYS A 27 -4.38 17.96 7.23
C CYS A 27 -4.15 17.35 8.62
N GLU A 28 -5.17 16.70 9.17
CA GLU A 28 -5.09 15.92 10.42
C GLU A 28 -4.64 14.48 10.16
N CYS A 29 -4.81 13.99 8.92
CA CYS A 29 -4.32 12.69 8.45
C CYS A 29 -3.83 12.79 7.00
N ALA A 30 -2.94 11.86 6.62
CA ALA A 30 -2.38 11.85 5.28
C ALA A 30 -2.31 10.43 4.72
N GLN A 31 -2.57 10.28 3.42
CA GLN A 31 -2.33 9.04 2.68
C GLN A 31 -1.22 9.25 1.67
N THR A 32 -0.29 8.29 1.54
CA THR A 32 0.82 8.40 0.60
C THR A 32 1.28 7.05 0.07
N TYR A 33 2.02 7.06 -1.03
CA TYR A 33 2.83 5.91 -1.45
C TYR A 33 4.15 5.95 -0.69
N ILE A 34 4.55 4.83 -0.10
CA ILE A 34 5.84 4.69 0.61
C ILE A 34 6.94 4.12 -0.27
N THR A 35 6.63 3.90 -1.55
CA THR A 35 7.55 3.48 -2.59
C THR A 35 7.25 4.19 -3.91
N LEU A 36 8.16 4.05 -4.90
CA LEU A 36 7.92 4.54 -6.26
C LEU A 36 6.83 3.69 -6.93
N SER A 37 5.72 4.31 -7.29
CA SER A 37 4.49 3.65 -7.73
C SER A 37 4.58 2.90 -9.08
N ARG A 38 5.64 3.13 -9.88
CA ARG A 38 5.78 2.57 -11.24
C ARG A 38 6.95 1.59 -11.40
N ARG A 39 7.57 1.12 -10.31
CA ARG A 39 8.73 0.23 -10.36
C ARG A 39 8.47 -1.02 -9.53
N TRP A 40 8.79 -2.18 -10.06
CA TRP A 40 8.76 -3.44 -9.31
C TRP A 40 9.89 -3.52 -8.29
N ASN A 41 11.09 -3.15 -8.71
CA ASN A 41 12.26 -3.16 -7.83
C ASN A 41 12.33 -1.85 -7.04
N VAL A 42 12.47 -1.96 -5.74
CA VAL A 42 12.52 -0.85 -4.78
C VAL A 42 13.71 -1.08 -3.85
N PRO A 43 14.61 -0.10 -3.70
CA PRO A 43 15.68 -0.21 -2.71
C PRO A 43 15.09 -0.26 -1.30
N ASP A 44 15.80 -0.88 -0.37
CA ASP A 44 15.43 -0.86 1.03
C ASP A 44 15.47 0.57 1.60
N LEU A 45 14.67 0.79 2.66
CA LEU A 45 14.78 2.02 3.43
C LEU A 45 16.08 2.02 4.22
N SER A 46 16.84 3.08 4.12
CA SER A 46 17.97 3.31 5.01
C SER A 46 17.49 3.59 6.45
N HIS A 47 18.37 3.36 7.41
CA HIS A 47 18.07 3.69 8.80
C HIS A 47 17.79 5.20 8.99
N GLU A 48 18.52 6.04 8.26
CA GLU A 48 18.33 7.49 8.26
C GLU A 48 16.93 7.88 7.75
N GLU A 49 16.49 7.33 6.61
CA GLU A 49 15.14 7.59 6.07
C GLU A 49 14.03 7.21 7.06
N ILE A 50 14.20 6.10 7.78
CA ILE A 50 13.24 5.66 8.81
C ILE A 50 13.21 6.65 9.98
N LEU A 51 14.36 7.07 10.47
CA LEU A 51 14.46 8.02 11.58
C LEU A 51 13.92 9.39 11.20
N ASP A 52 14.24 9.89 10.03
CA ASP A 52 13.76 11.18 9.51
C ASP A 52 12.24 11.18 9.40
N PHE A 53 11.66 10.10 8.84
CA PHE A 53 10.21 9.96 8.73
C PHE A 53 9.54 9.99 10.10
N LYS A 54 10.01 9.15 11.03
CA LYS A 54 9.44 9.06 12.39
C LYS A 54 9.59 10.36 13.17
N SER A 55 10.74 11.01 13.07
CA SER A 55 11.00 12.29 13.72
C SER A 55 10.10 13.40 13.17
N ALA A 56 9.93 13.46 11.84
CA ALA A 56 9.04 14.43 11.21
C ALA A 56 7.56 14.18 11.59
N TRP A 57 7.14 12.91 11.64
CA TRP A 57 5.79 12.57 12.08
C TRP A 57 5.53 13.01 13.52
N LEU A 58 6.44 12.67 14.42
CA LEU A 58 6.31 13.04 15.86
C LEU A 58 6.22 14.56 16.07
N LYS A 59 6.86 15.36 15.23
CA LYS A 59 6.86 16.82 15.30
C LYS A 59 5.66 17.45 14.62
N SER A 60 4.96 16.71 13.75
CA SER A 60 3.82 17.20 12.97
C SER A 60 2.50 17.11 13.78
N GLN A 61 1.46 17.77 13.23
CA GLN A 61 0.09 17.66 13.74
C GLN A 61 -0.69 16.51 13.08
N VAL A 62 -0.05 15.70 12.24
CA VAL A 62 -0.68 14.58 11.54
C VAL A 62 -0.86 13.42 12.50
N GLY A 63 -2.10 13.15 12.90
CA GLY A 63 -2.45 12.07 13.81
C GLY A 63 -2.34 10.69 13.19
N GLN A 64 -2.64 10.55 11.89
CA GLN A 64 -2.63 9.27 11.19
C GLN A 64 -1.99 9.37 9.82
N VAL A 65 -1.06 8.47 9.53
CA VAL A 65 -0.54 8.22 8.18
C VAL A 65 -1.04 6.87 7.69
N ILE A 66 -1.50 6.84 6.43
CA ILE A 66 -1.99 5.66 5.74
C ILE A 66 -1.09 5.45 4.52
N ALA A 67 -0.52 4.27 4.37
CA ALA A 67 0.20 3.89 3.16
C ALA A 67 -0.76 3.32 2.11
N HIS A 68 -0.44 3.50 0.85
CA HIS A 68 -1.19 2.92 -0.26
C HIS A 68 -0.27 2.06 -1.11
N VAL A 69 -0.68 0.84 -1.40
CA VAL A 69 0.04 -0.07 -2.29
C VAL A 69 -0.02 0.48 -3.72
N PRO A 70 1.09 0.46 -4.47
CA PRO A 70 1.10 0.91 -5.86
C PRO A 70 0.13 0.15 -6.76
N LEU A 71 -0.53 0.88 -7.67
CA LEU A 71 -1.53 0.34 -8.61
C LEU A 71 -0.98 -0.72 -9.60
N LEU A 72 0.34 -0.90 -9.67
CA LEU A 72 0.94 -1.96 -10.47
C LEU A 72 0.71 -3.36 -9.88
N VAL A 73 0.41 -3.45 -8.58
CA VAL A 73 0.09 -4.70 -7.90
C VAL A 73 -1.27 -5.21 -8.37
N ASN A 74 -1.31 -6.47 -8.81
CA ASN A 74 -2.52 -7.14 -9.25
C ASN A 74 -2.55 -8.58 -8.72
N LEU A 75 -3.17 -8.79 -7.57
CA LEU A 75 -3.25 -10.10 -6.94
C LEU A 75 -4.22 -11.07 -7.64
N ALA A 76 -5.09 -10.55 -8.51
CA ALA A 76 -5.99 -11.35 -9.35
C ALA A 76 -5.40 -11.69 -10.72
N SER A 77 -4.15 -11.33 -11.00
CA SER A 77 -3.55 -11.46 -12.34
C SER A 77 -3.57 -12.91 -12.85
N PRO A 78 -4.01 -13.18 -14.11
CA PRO A 78 -3.89 -14.48 -14.75
C PRO A 78 -2.44 -14.84 -15.13
N VAL A 79 -1.55 -13.85 -15.16
CA VAL A 79 -0.15 -14.03 -15.53
C VAL A 79 0.67 -14.30 -14.28
N ASP A 80 1.25 -15.51 -14.17
CA ASP A 80 1.96 -15.95 -12.97
C ASP A 80 3.14 -15.07 -12.59
N ASP A 81 3.90 -14.56 -13.56
CA ASP A 81 5.01 -13.62 -13.32
C ASP A 81 4.51 -12.31 -12.66
N ILE A 82 3.39 -11.76 -13.15
CA ILE A 82 2.77 -10.56 -12.56
C ILE A 82 2.21 -10.86 -11.18
N TRP A 83 1.58 -12.02 -11.00
CA TRP A 83 1.03 -12.44 -9.72
C TRP A 83 2.14 -12.63 -8.67
N GLN A 84 3.26 -13.28 -9.04
CA GLN A 84 4.41 -13.44 -8.14
C GLN A 84 5.02 -12.09 -7.78
N LYS A 85 5.30 -11.25 -8.76
CA LYS A 85 5.82 -9.89 -8.54
C LYS A 85 4.88 -9.05 -7.66
N SER A 86 3.56 -9.27 -7.78
CA SER A 86 2.57 -8.56 -6.96
C SER A 86 2.63 -9.00 -5.49
N LYS A 87 2.80 -10.29 -5.21
CA LYS A 87 3.03 -10.80 -3.85
C LYS A 87 4.30 -10.24 -3.25
N ASP A 88 5.41 -10.37 -3.97
CA ASP A 88 6.72 -9.88 -3.52
C ASP A 88 6.65 -8.39 -3.22
N ARG A 89 5.99 -7.63 -4.09
CA ARG A 89 5.81 -6.21 -3.90
C ARG A 89 4.94 -5.89 -2.67
N LEU A 90 3.85 -6.60 -2.45
CA LEU A 90 3.00 -6.41 -1.27
C LEU A 90 3.76 -6.72 0.02
N SER A 91 4.60 -7.76 0.04
CA SER A 91 5.48 -8.08 1.17
C SER A 91 6.45 -6.93 1.48
N ILE A 92 7.04 -6.33 0.44
CA ILE A 92 7.92 -5.16 0.58
C ILE A 92 7.15 -3.98 1.17
N GLU A 93 5.94 -3.67 0.67
CA GLU A 93 5.12 -2.56 1.16
C GLU A 93 4.74 -2.77 2.65
N LEU A 94 4.36 -4.00 3.02
CA LEU A 94 4.01 -4.36 4.39
C LEU A 94 5.20 -4.18 5.34
N SER A 95 6.37 -4.72 4.97
CA SER A 95 7.63 -4.55 5.72
C SER A 95 8.01 -3.07 5.89
N ARG A 96 7.89 -2.27 4.83
CA ARG A 96 8.19 -0.83 4.88
C ARG A 96 7.21 -0.07 5.78
N ALA A 97 5.89 -0.36 5.66
CA ALA A 97 4.88 0.23 6.53
C ALA A 97 5.20 -0.04 8.01
N ASN A 98 5.57 -1.28 8.32
CA ASN A 98 5.97 -1.70 9.66
C ASN A 98 7.22 -0.93 10.17
N LYS A 99 8.28 -0.85 9.36
CA LYS A 99 9.51 -0.10 9.68
C LYS A 99 9.23 1.39 9.95
N LEU A 100 8.29 1.99 9.20
CA LEU A 100 7.90 3.39 9.36
C LEU A 100 6.90 3.62 10.50
N GLY A 101 6.30 2.57 11.08
CA GLY A 101 5.27 2.66 12.12
C GLY A 101 3.88 2.97 11.58
N ILE A 102 3.65 2.76 10.29
CA ILE A 102 2.36 2.97 9.62
C ILE A 102 1.48 1.75 9.87
N GLN A 103 0.30 1.97 10.44
CA GLN A 103 -0.61 0.89 10.84
C GLN A 103 -1.54 0.42 9.73
N PHE A 104 -1.80 1.23 8.70
CA PHE A 104 -2.77 0.92 7.66
C PHE A 104 -2.14 0.98 6.28
N LEU A 105 -2.34 -0.09 5.52
CA LEU A 105 -1.84 -0.26 4.15
C LEU A 105 -3.01 -0.56 3.22
N VAL A 106 -3.45 0.43 2.44
CA VAL A 106 -4.57 0.32 1.50
C VAL A 106 -4.15 -0.40 0.23
N LEU A 107 -4.96 -1.35 -0.19
CA LEU A 107 -4.71 -2.23 -1.34
C LEU A 107 -5.92 -2.34 -2.25
N HIS A 108 -5.77 -2.04 -3.54
CA HIS A 108 -6.67 -2.54 -4.57
C HIS A 108 -6.39 -4.01 -4.86
N LEU A 109 -7.41 -4.85 -4.84
CA LEU A 109 -7.26 -6.31 -5.02
C LEU A 109 -6.76 -6.69 -6.41
N GLY A 110 -7.10 -5.91 -7.43
CA GLY A 110 -6.62 -6.06 -8.79
C GLY A 110 -7.71 -6.41 -9.79
N TYR A 111 -7.27 -6.95 -10.94
CA TYR A 111 -8.11 -7.23 -12.12
C TYR A 111 -7.91 -8.68 -12.56
N HIS A 112 -9.00 -9.46 -12.66
CA HIS A 112 -8.93 -10.86 -13.09
C HIS A 112 -8.72 -11.02 -14.61
N ARG A 113 -8.94 -9.96 -15.39
CA ARG A 113 -8.69 -9.86 -16.85
C ARG A 113 -9.35 -10.98 -17.65
N SER A 114 -8.55 -11.97 -18.14
CA SER A 114 -9.03 -13.10 -18.94
C SER A 114 -9.50 -14.31 -18.11
N LEU A 115 -9.36 -14.27 -16.80
CA LEU A 115 -9.95 -15.28 -15.92
C LEU A 115 -11.43 -14.98 -15.67
N GLU A 116 -12.18 -16.01 -15.30
CA GLU A 116 -13.44 -15.81 -14.61
C GLU A 116 -13.20 -15.15 -13.24
N LYS A 117 -14.24 -14.58 -12.64
CA LYS A 117 -14.11 -13.81 -11.39
C LYS A 117 -13.66 -14.68 -10.24
N GLU A 118 -14.27 -15.85 -10.07
CA GLU A 118 -14.00 -16.76 -8.96
C GLU A 118 -12.54 -17.22 -8.92
N PRO A 119 -11.93 -17.73 -10.01
CA PRO A 119 -10.48 -17.98 -10.06
C PRO A 119 -9.61 -16.76 -9.75
N GLY A 120 -10.07 -15.56 -10.15
CA GLY A 120 -9.40 -14.32 -9.80
C GLY A 120 -9.40 -14.06 -8.29
N ILE A 121 -10.52 -14.28 -7.62
CA ILE A 121 -10.66 -14.17 -6.16
C ILE A 121 -9.81 -15.22 -5.45
N GLU A 122 -9.79 -16.45 -5.91
CA GLU A 122 -8.94 -17.51 -5.35
C GLU A 122 -7.45 -17.14 -5.40
N ARG A 123 -7.01 -16.50 -6.49
CA ARG A 123 -5.64 -16.00 -6.60
C ARG A 123 -5.36 -14.87 -5.59
N ILE A 124 -6.30 -13.98 -5.35
CA ILE A 124 -6.18 -12.93 -4.32
C ILE A 124 -6.03 -13.56 -2.94
N ILE A 125 -6.91 -14.49 -2.59
CA ILE A 125 -6.88 -15.19 -1.29
C ILE A 125 -5.54 -15.91 -1.10
N GLY A 126 -5.10 -16.67 -2.10
CA GLY A 126 -3.81 -17.36 -2.07
C GLY A 126 -2.61 -16.41 -1.92
N ALA A 127 -2.66 -15.24 -2.58
CA ALA A 127 -1.63 -14.23 -2.47
C ALA A 127 -1.60 -13.57 -1.08
N LEU A 128 -2.74 -13.14 -0.57
CA LEU A 128 -2.86 -12.52 0.76
C LEU A 128 -2.42 -13.48 1.85
N LYS A 129 -2.90 -14.73 1.80
CA LYS A 129 -2.50 -15.77 2.76
C LYS A 129 -0.99 -15.96 2.74
N ASN A 130 -0.39 -16.14 1.56
CA ASN A 130 1.06 -16.30 1.42
C ASN A 130 1.85 -15.12 1.99
N VAL A 131 1.41 -13.87 1.71
CA VAL A 131 2.08 -12.66 2.22
C VAL A 131 1.95 -12.54 3.73
N LEU A 132 0.76 -12.81 4.29
CA LEU A 132 0.51 -12.67 5.73
C LEU A 132 1.18 -13.79 6.53
N ASP A 133 1.18 -15.03 6.04
CA ASP A 133 1.85 -16.17 6.69
C ASP A 133 3.39 -16.00 6.76
N ASN A 134 3.97 -15.21 5.84
CA ASN A 134 5.41 -14.91 5.79
C ASN A 134 5.75 -13.51 6.29
N ALA A 135 4.79 -12.76 6.79
CA ALA A 135 5.06 -11.46 7.40
C ALA A 135 5.60 -11.67 8.81
N ASP A 136 6.84 -11.22 9.06
CA ASP A 136 7.35 -11.09 10.42
C ASP A 136 6.40 -10.17 11.20
N ASP A 137 6.24 -10.39 12.51
CA ASP A 137 5.36 -9.66 13.46
C ASP A 137 4.94 -8.26 12.98
N SER A 138 4.13 -8.21 11.92
CA SER A 138 3.69 -6.96 11.33
C SER A 138 2.52 -6.40 12.12
N ASN A 139 2.67 -5.16 12.61
CA ASN A 139 1.57 -4.40 13.19
C ASN A 139 0.75 -3.65 12.12
N ALA A 140 1.17 -3.70 10.86
CA ALA A 140 0.45 -3.07 9.77
C ALA A 140 -0.69 -3.95 9.27
N MET A 141 -1.87 -3.37 9.17
CA MET A 141 -3.10 -4.00 8.69
C MET A 141 -3.31 -3.68 7.21
N ILE A 142 -3.56 -4.70 6.38
CA ILE A 142 -3.97 -4.51 4.99
C ILE A 142 -5.46 -4.18 4.96
N LEU A 143 -5.81 -3.07 4.30
CA LEU A 143 -7.17 -2.62 4.08
C LEU A 143 -7.54 -2.79 2.60
N SER A 144 -8.45 -3.71 2.30
CA SER A 144 -8.97 -3.88 0.94
C SER A 144 -9.84 -2.68 0.55
N GLU A 145 -9.45 -1.96 -0.50
CA GLU A 145 -10.21 -0.82 -1.01
C GLU A 145 -11.26 -1.28 -2.01
N THR A 146 -12.50 -0.81 -1.83
CA THR A 146 -13.57 -1.03 -2.80
C THR A 146 -13.29 -0.32 -4.12
N THR A 147 -13.76 -0.89 -5.21
CA THR A 147 -13.60 -0.34 -6.56
C THR A 147 -14.95 0.00 -7.19
N ALA A 148 -14.94 0.84 -8.22
CA ALA A 148 -16.15 1.14 -8.98
C ALA A 148 -16.62 -0.01 -9.90
N GLY A 149 -15.92 -1.14 -9.91
CA GLY A 149 -16.29 -2.32 -10.70
C GLY A 149 -16.05 -2.20 -12.21
N GLN A 150 -15.19 -1.27 -12.63
CA GLN A 150 -14.89 -1.10 -14.04
C GLN A 150 -14.08 -2.27 -14.60
N GLY A 151 -14.50 -2.76 -15.76
CA GLY A 151 -13.84 -3.86 -16.47
C GLY A 151 -13.87 -5.15 -15.64
N THR A 152 -12.69 -5.64 -15.28
CA THR A 152 -12.50 -6.90 -14.53
C THR A 152 -11.93 -6.64 -13.11
N ALA A 153 -12.20 -5.44 -12.56
CA ALA A 153 -11.78 -5.11 -11.20
C ALA A 153 -12.53 -5.94 -10.17
N VAL A 154 -11.80 -6.46 -9.18
CA VAL A 154 -12.36 -7.16 -8.02
C VAL A 154 -12.51 -6.18 -6.86
N GLY A 155 -13.55 -6.35 -6.04
CA GLY A 155 -13.84 -5.51 -4.88
C GLY A 155 -14.91 -4.46 -5.14
N SER A 156 -15.78 -4.66 -6.15
CA SER A 156 -16.93 -3.78 -6.40
C SER A 156 -18.12 -4.09 -5.50
N ARG A 157 -18.14 -5.26 -4.87
CA ARG A 157 -19.17 -5.72 -3.93
C ARG A 157 -18.51 -6.17 -2.64
N PHE A 158 -19.21 -6.01 -1.52
CA PHE A 158 -18.68 -6.43 -0.22
C PHE A 158 -18.46 -7.94 -0.15
N GLU A 159 -19.28 -8.74 -0.84
CA GLU A 159 -19.14 -10.19 -0.92
C GLU A 159 -17.85 -10.65 -1.63
N GLU A 160 -17.21 -9.77 -2.38
CA GLU A 160 -15.92 -10.03 -3.04
C GLU A 160 -14.72 -9.73 -2.11
N ILE A 161 -14.97 -9.13 -0.93
CA ILE A 161 -13.95 -8.65 0.01
C ILE A 161 -14.06 -9.38 1.36
N ALA A 162 -15.24 -9.94 1.65
CA ALA A 162 -15.58 -10.62 2.90
C ALA A 162 -14.88 -11.98 3.10
#